data_eaab38dc6fc9782bb9bbbe1a2025ca19
#
_entry.id   eaab38dc6fc9782bb9bbbe1a2025ca19
#
_cell.length_a   1.000
_cell.length_b   1.000
_cell.length_c   1.000
_cell.angle_alpha   90.00
_cell.angle_beta   90.00
_cell.angle_gamma   90.00
#
_symmetry.space_group_name_H-M   'P 1'
#
loop_
_entity.id
_entity.type
_entity.pdbx_description
1 polymer ?
#
loop_
_entity_poly.entity_id
_entity_poly.type
_entity_poly.pdbx_seq_one_letter_code
_entity_poly.pdbx_strand_id
1 'polypeptide(L)'
;MAENGQTDARVAEFITDLRQALAEAGDPARAEQQRAYLKSEMAMYGVGVPDTRRLAQRIAAAHSDVWTEAATWEVALRRLWDGAARREERYAALAVIRAKLSASHAGRMESLALYEHFLRTGQWWDLVDETSHAVGLVVRGHPAAAARMRVWATDPDMWVRRSAILCQLQHKAGTDLDLLTNVIEVNQEDPEFFIRKAIGWALRDYARTDGDWVRAFVQAHPGLSPLSRREALKRL
;
A
#
# COMPACT_ATOMS: atom_id res chain seq x y z
N MET A 1 7.93 23.74 -23.23
CA MET A 1 6.87 22.98 -23.95
C MET A 1 7.40 21.67 -24.57
N ALA A 2 8.60 21.67 -25.21
CA ALA A 2 9.17 20.45 -25.79
C ALA A 2 9.52 19.36 -24.77
N GLU A 3 10.09 19.71 -23.61
CA GLU A 3 10.45 18.75 -22.54
C GLU A 3 9.22 18.01 -21.95
N ASN A 4 8.09 18.72 -21.74
CA ASN A 4 6.88 18.07 -21.26
C ASN A 4 6.31 17.07 -22.27
N GLY A 5 6.38 17.37 -23.58
CA GLY A 5 5.92 16.44 -24.61
C GLY A 5 6.78 15.17 -24.69
N GLN A 6 8.09 15.27 -24.48
CA GLN A 6 8.98 14.14 -24.48
C GLN A 6 8.79 13.24 -23.21
N THR A 7 8.58 13.86 -22.06
CA THR A 7 8.24 13.14 -20.81
C THR A 7 6.93 12.39 -20.96
N ASP A 8 5.91 13.03 -21.52
CA ASP A 8 4.61 12.42 -21.77
C ASP A 8 4.68 11.20 -22.71
N ALA A 9 5.51 11.29 -23.75
CA ALA A 9 5.72 10.17 -24.69
C ALA A 9 6.38 8.96 -24.00
N ARG A 10 7.44 9.18 -23.20
CA ARG A 10 8.13 8.10 -22.46
C ARG A 10 7.21 7.40 -21.45
N VAL A 11 6.43 8.16 -20.71
CA VAL A 11 5.43 7.59 -19.76
C VAL A 11 4.38 6.78 -20.50
N ALA A 12 3.90 7.25 -21.66
CA ALA A 12 2.93 6.54 -22.46
C ALA A 12 3.50 5.22 -23.03
N GLU A 13 4.75 5.22 -23.48
CA GLU A 13 5.46 4.04 -23.96
C GLU A 13 5.62 3.00 -22.83
N PHE A 14 6.10 3.39 -21.66
CA PHE A 14 6.17 2.52 -20.49
C PHE A 14 4.82 1.85 -20.17
N ILE A 15 3.73 2.62 -20.12
CA ILE A 15 2.39 2.10 -19.82
C ILE A 15 1.93 1.13 -20.92
N THR A 16 2.22 1.42 -22.18
CA THR A 16 1.88 0.55 -23.31
C THR A 16 2.59 -0.80 -23.22
N ASP A 17 3.91 -0.78 -23.01
CA ASP A 17 4.71 -2.01 -22.89
C ASP A 17 4.31 -2.84 -21.67
N LEU A 18 4.01 -2.19 -20.56
CA LEU A 18 3.52 -2.87 -19.37
C LEU A 18 2.17 -3.56 -19.62
N ARG A 19 1.22 -2.87 -20.26
CA ARG A 19 -0.08 -3.42 -20.62
C ARG A 19 0.02 -4.60 -21.57
N GLN A 20 0.89 -4.49 -22.56
CA GLN A 20 1.17 -5.58 -23.48
C GLN A 20 1.73 -6.81 -22.73
N ALA A 21 2.76 -6.62 -21.90
CA ALA A 21 3.35 -7.70 -21.15
C ALA A 21 2.37 -8.38 -20.17
N LEU A 22 1.48 -7.60 -19.54
CA LEU A 22 0.42 -8.14 -18.69
C LEU A 22 -0.63 -8.91 -19.50
N ALA A 23 -1.00 -8.43 -20.68
CA ALA A 23 -1.96 -9.11 -21.55
C ALA A 23 -1.42 -10.44 -22.08
N GLU A 24 -0.14 -10.47 -22.49
CA GLU A 24 0.55 -11.68 -22.96
C GLU A 24 0.68 -12.75 -21.85
N ALA A 25 0.87 -12.33 -20.59
CA ALA A 25 0.96 -13.23 -19.43
C ALA A 25 -0.41 -13.59 -18.84
N GLY A 26 -1.49 -13.06 -19.39
CA GLY A 26 -2.85 -13.20 -18.89
C GLY A 26 -3.40 -14.61 -18.97
N ASP A 27 -4.30 -14.94 -18.04
CA ASP A 27 -5.03 -16.21 -17.99
C ASP A 27 -6.52 -15.91 -17.69
N PRO A 28 -7.42 -16.04 -18.68
CA PRO A 28 -8.84 -15.71 -18.49
C PRO A 28 -9.53 -16.50 -17.39
N ALA A 29 -9.18 -17.78 -17.20
CA ALA A 29 -9.78 -18.60 -16.15
C ALA A 29 -9.35 -18.13 -14.76
N ARG A 30 -8.09 -17.77 -14.60
CA ARG A 30 -7.56 -17.18 -13.36
C ARG A 30 -8.13 -15.78 -13.11
N ALA A 31 -8.31 -14.97 -14.15
CA ALA A 31 -8.92 -13.64 -14.05
C ALA A 31 -10.31 -13.69 -13.41
N GLU A 32 -11.15 -14.64 -13.83
CA GLU A 32 -12.48 -14.87 -13.28
C GLU A 32 -12.42 -15.25 -11.79
N GLN A 33 -11.52 -16.20 -11.43
CA GLN A 33 -11.35 -16.63 -10.05
C GLN A 33 -10.85 -15.49 -9.14
N GLN A 34 -9.87 -14.70 -9.62
CA GLN A 34 -9.32 -13.56 -8.87
C GLN A 34 -10.39 -12.49 -8.68
N ARG A 35 -11.16 -12.18 -9.72
CA ARG A 35 -12.26 -11.21 -9.65
C ARG A 35 -13.33 -11.61 -8.65
N ALA A 36 -13.73 -12.89 -8.66
CA ALA A 36 -14.69 -13.44 -7.72
C ALA A 36 -14.16 -13.40 -6.26
N TYR A 37 -12.91 -13.80 -6.04
CA TYR A 37 -12.28 -13.76 -4.71
C TYR A 37 -12.20 -12.35 -4.14
N LEU A 38 -11.79 -11.38 -4.95
CA LEU A 38 -11.67 -9.98 -4.56
C LEU A 38 -13.00 -9.25 -4.53
N LYS A 39 -14.09 -9.84 -5.04
CA LYS A 39 -15.38 -9.18 -5.25
C LYS A 39 -15.20 -7.86 -6.02
N SER A 40 -14.33 -7.88 -7.02
CA SER A 40 -13.95 -6.70 -7.77
C SER A 40 -14.83 -6.51 -8.99
N GLU A 41 -15.31 -5.28 -9.21
CA GLU A 41 -15.97 -4.90 -10.45
C GLU A 41 -14.94 -4.66 -11.57
N MET A 42 -13.70 -4.33 -11.20
CA MET A 42 -12.62 -4.07 -12.14
C MET A 42 -12.18 -5.36 -12.83
N ALA A 43 -12.04 -5.31 -14.16
CA ALA A 43 -11.52 -6.44 -14.94
C ALA A 43 -10.08 -6.81 -14.53
N MET A 44 -9.68 -8.04 -14.84
CA MET A 44 -8.34 -8.55 -14.56
C MET A 44 -7.73 -9.20 -15.80
N TYR A 45 -6.39 -9.23 -15.87
CA TYR A 45 -5.66 -10.05 -16.85
C TYR A 45 -5.58 -11.51 -16.41
N GLY A 46 -5.65 -11.78 -15.12
CA GLY A 46 -5.40 -13.10 -14.54
C GLY A 46 -3.92 -13.39 -14.29
N VAL A 47 -3.11 -12.36 -14.12
CA VAL A 47 -1.70 -12.48 -13.74
C VAL A 47 -1.59 -12.50 -12.21
N GLY A 48 -0.84 -13.47 -11.65
CA GLY A 48 -0.61 -13.53 -10.21
C GLY A 48 0.20 -12.33 -9.70
N VAL A 49 -0.03 -11.90 -8.45
CA VAL A 49 0.68 -10.74 -7.86
C VAL A 49 2.21 -10.84 -7.96
N PRO A 50 2.86 -12.01 -7.68
CA PRO A 50 4.31 -12.13 -7.84
C PRO A 50 4.77 -11.94 -9.29
N ASP A 51 3.99 -12.42 -10.26
CA ASP A 51 4.30 -12.31 -11.68
C ASP A 51 4.08 -10.87 -12.18
N THR A 52 2.98 -10.25 -11.78
CA THR A 52 2.73 -8.81 -12.01
C THR A 52 3.88 -7.96 -11.50
N ARG A 53 4.37 -8.24 -10.29
CA ARG A 53 5.51 -7.52 -9.71
C ARG A 53 6.78 -7.70 -10.55
N ARG A 54 7.10 -8.94 -10.98
CA ARG A 54 8.28 -9.22 -11.80
C ARG A 54 8.19 -8.52 -13.15
N LEU A 55 7.03 -8.58 -13.81
CA LEU A 55 6.79 -7.90 -15.09
C LEU A 55 6.94 -6.40 -14.95
N ALA A 56 6.25 -5.79 -13.97
CA ALA A 56 6.30 -4.35 -13.73
C ALA A 56 7.72 -3.85 -13.48
N GLN A 57 8.50 -4.54 -12.64
CA GLN A 57 9.87 -4.16 -12.34
C GLN A 57 10.80 -4.34 -13.54
N ARG A 58 10.61 -5.39 -14.35
CA ARG A 58 11.38 -5.61 -15.57
C ARG A 58 11.11 -4.52 -16.60
N ILE A 59 9.85 -4.21 -16.86
CA ILE A 59 9.48 -3.17 -17.84
C ILE A 59 9.92 -1.78 -17.33
N ALA A 60 9.73 -1.48 -16.05
CA ALA A 60 10.20 -0.23 -15.47
C ALA A 60 11.74 -0.07 -15.59
N ALA A 61 12.51 -1.15 -15.45
CA ALA A 61 13.96 -1.10 -15.63
C ALA A 61 14.37 -0.81 -17.09
N ALA A 62 13.59 -1.26 -18.07
CA ALA A 62 13.80 -0.94 -19.49
C ALA A 62 13.51 0.54 -19.82
N HIS A 63 12.65 1.18 -19.05
CA HIS A 63 12.28 2.60 -19.14
C HIS A 63 12.90 3.41 -18.00
N SER A 64 14.18 3.22 -17.71
CA SER A 64 14.87 3.78 -16.53
C SER A 64 14.84 5.31 -16.45
N ASP A 65 14.77 5.99 -17.57
CA ASP A 65 14.70 7.44 -17.72
C ASP A 65 13.39 8.05 -17.19
N VAL A 66 12.32 7.28 -17.12
CA VAL A 66 11.01 7.70 -16.54
C VAL A 66 11.14 7.93 -15.01
N TRP A 67 12.09 7.26 -14.35
CA TRP A 67 12.17 7.20 -12.89
C TRP A 67 13.25 8.08 -12.28
N THR A 68 13.94 8.87 -13.08
CA THR A 68 15.05 9.72 -12.61
C THR A 68 14.56 10.96 -11.84
N GLU A 69 13.51 11.60 -12.36
CA GLU A 69 12.96 12.83 -11.81
C GLU A 69 11.71 12.56 -10.99
N ALA A 70 11.60 13.17 -9.80
CA ALA A 70 10.48 12.97 -8.89
C ALA A 70 9.11 13.32 -9.51
N ALA A 71 9.06 14.40 -10.28
CA ALA A 71 7.84 14.83 -10.97
C ALA A 71 7.40 13.82 -12.03
N THR A 72 8.34 13.29 -12.83
CA THR A 72 8.04 12.27 -13.84
C THR A 72 7.62 10.95 -13.20
N TRP A 73 8.32 10.54 -12.14
CA TRP A 73 7.98 9.37 -11.34
C TRP A 73 6.53 9.44 -10.80
N GLU A 74 6.13 10.57 -10.21
CA GLU A 74 4.77 10.76 -9.71
C GLU A 74 3.74 10.74 -10.85
N VAL A 75 4.00 11.47 -11.94
CA VAL A 75 3.11 11.51 -13.11
C VAL A 75 2.91 10.13 -13.71
N ALA A 76 3.98 9.35 -13.88
CA ALA A 76 3.92 8.00 -14.45
C ALA A 76 3.06 7.07 -13.58
N LEU A 77 3.28 7.07 -12.26
CA LEU A 77 2.52 6.24 -11.33
C LEU A 77 1.05 6.66 -11.25
N ARG A 78 0.78 7.96 -11.23
CA ARG A 78 -0.59 8.48 -11.22
C ARG A 78 -1.34 8.14 -12.51
N ARG A 79 -0.71 8.31 -13.67
CA ARG A 79 -1.31 7.95 -14.96
C ARG A 79 -1.58 6.44 -15.08
N LEU A 80 -0.65 5.61 -14.63
CA LEU A 80 -0.84 4.15 -14.61
C LEU A 80 -2.00 3.77 -13.70
N TRP A 81 -2.08 4.37 -12.52
CA TRP A 81 -3.13 4.09 -11.54
C TRP A 81 -4.51 4.55 -11.98
N ASP A 82 -4.63 5.83 -12.37
CA ASP A 82 -5.91 6.45 -12.73
C ASP A 82 -6.45 5.94 -14.07
N GLY A 83 -5.55 5.66 -15.02
CA GLY A 83 -5.88 5.11 -16.32
C GLY A 83 -5.97 3.57 -16.34
N ALA A 84 -5.92 2.90 -15.19
CA ALA A 84 -5.94 1.45 -15.12
C ALA A 84 -7.28 0.88 -15.58
N ALA A 85 -7.26 0.11 -16.67
CA ALA A 85 -8.41 -0.65 -17.16
C ALA A 85 -8.55 -2.01 -16.47
N ARG A 86 -7.46 -2.53 -15.89
CA ARG A 86 -7.40 -3.82 -15.20
C ARG A 86 -6.66 -3.69 -13.88
N ARG A 87 -7.04 -4.53 -12.93
CA ARG A 87 -6.56 -4.40 -11.53
C ARG A 87 -5.06 -4.58 -11.39
N GLU A 88 -4.46 -5.46 -12.19
CA GLU A 88 -3.02 -5.70 -12.18
C GLU A 88 -2.21 -4.46 -12.59
N GLU A 89 -2.77 -3.50 -13.31
CA GLU A 89 -2.11 -2.24 -13.62
C GLU A 89 -1.89 -1.41 -12.33
N ARG A 90 -2.85 -1.43 -11.39
CA ARG A 90 -2.67 -0.84 -10.05
C ARG A 90 -1.65 -1.58 -9.21
N TYR A 91 -1.64 -2.91 -9.25
CA TYR A 91 -0.58 -3.70 -8.61
C TYR A 91 0.80 -3.39 -9.20
N ALA A 92 0.88 -3.17 -10.51
CA ALA A 92 2.12 -2.79 -11.17
C ALA A 92 2.62 -1.42 -10.70
N ALA A 93 1.75 -0.42 -10.54
CA ALA A 93 2.12 0.88 -9.98
C ALA A 93 2.74 0.72 -8.57
N LEU A 94 2.10 -0.06 -7.69
CA LEU A 94 2.61 -0.35 -6.35
C LEU A 94 3.93 -1.15 -6.38
N ALA A 95 4.08 -2.06 -7.34
CA ALA A 95 5.31 -2.83 -7.53
C ALA A 95 6.50 -1.96 -7.98
N VAL A 96 6.24 -0.93 -8.80
CA VAL A 96 7.25 0.05 -9.22
C VAL A 96 7.69 0.92 -8.04
N ILE A 97 6.76 1.37 -7.18
CA ILE A 97 7.09 2.12 -5.95
C ILE A 97 8.10 1.35 -5.09
N ARG A 98 7.94 0.03 -4.98
CA ARG A 98 8.81 -0.83 -4.17
C ARG A 98 10.10 -1.26 -4.88
N ALA A 99 10.26 -0.93 -6.14
CA ALA A 99 11.45 -1.25 -6.89
C ALA A 99 12.64 -0.36 -6.48
N LYS A 100 13.86 -0.89 -6.61
CA LYS A 100 15.10 -0.16 -6.30
C LYS A 100 15.21 1.17 -7.06
N LEU A 101 14.70 1.23 -8.28
CA LEU A 101 14.70 2.45 -9.11
C LEU A 101 13.86 3.59 -8.52
N SER A 102 12.87 3.30 -7.65
CA SER A 102 12.04 4.29 -6.97
C SER A 102 12.58 4.70 -5.59
N ALA A 103 13.71 4.14 -5.13
CA ALA A 103 14.20 4.32 -3.76
C ALA A 103 14.47 5.77 -3.38
N SER A 104 14.90 6.61 -4.35
CA SER A 104 15.14 8.06 -4.15
C SER A 104 13.86 8.88 -3.98
N HIS A 105 12.70 8.35 -4.35
CA HIS A 105 11.42 9.04 -4.36
C HIS A 105 10.42 8.46 -3.36
N ALA A 106 10.31 7.13 -3.31
CA ALA A 106 9.26 6.43 -2.59
C ALA A 106 9.21 6.71 -1.07
N GLY A 107 10.35 7.00 -0.45
CA GLY A 107 10.43 7.29 0.99
C GLY A 107 10.31 8.78 1.35
N ARG A 108 10.04 9.69 0.42
CA ARG A 108 9.98 11.13 0.68
C ARG A 108 8.63 11.56 1.26
N MET A 109 8.62 12.63 2.06
CA MET A 109 7.39 13.17 2.64
C MET A 109 6.36 13.59 1.58
N GLU A 110 6.83 14.15 0.47
CA GLU A 110 6.00 14.59 -0.65
C GLU A 110 5.23 13.44 -1.29
N SER A 111 5.78 12.23 -1.25
CA SER A 111 5.13 11.02 -1.81
C SER A 111 3.86 10.61 -1.06
N LEU A 112 3.65 11.10 0.16
CA LEU A 112 2.41 10.85 0.90
C LEU A 112 1.17 11.34 0.15
N ALA A 113 1.27 12.42 -0.64
CA ALA A 113 0.14 12.93 -1.43
C ALA A 113 -0.29 11.94 -2.52
N LEU A 114 0.68 11.27 -3.16
CA LEU A 114 0.40 10.20 -4.13
C LEU A 114 -0.22 8.98 -3.44
N TYR A 115 0.31 8.57 -2.29
CA TYR A 115 -0.20 7.41 -1.55
C TYR A 115 -1.61 7.67 -1.00
N GLU A 116 -1.90 8.87 -0.50
CA GLU A 116 -3.24 9.27 -0.10
C GLU A 116 -4.24 9.17 -1.27
N HIS A 117 -3.84 9.63 -2.46
CA HIS A 117 -4.64 9.49 -3.66
C HIS A 117 -4.93 8.01 -3.97
N PHE A 118 -3.94 7.12 -3.85
CA PHE A 118 -4.12 5.68 -4.06
C PHE A 118 -5.05 5.05 -3.02
N LEU A 119 -4.95 5.45 -1.76
CA LEU A 119 -5.85 4.98 -0.71
C LEU A 119 -7.31 5.37 -0.98
N ARG A 120 -7.53 6.63 -1.35
CA ARG A 120 -8.89 7.18 -1.60
C ARG A 120 -9.54 6.66 -2.88
N THR A 121 -8.75 6.23 -3.87
CA THR A 121 -9.24 5.74 -5.16
C THR A 121 -9.11 4.22 -5.34
N GLY A 122 -8.32 3.56 -4.48
CA GLY A 122 -8.13 2.12 -4.49
C GLY A 122 -9.10 1.33 -3.61
N GLN A 123 -9.65 1.93 -2.62
CA GLN A 123 -10.72 1.56 -1.65
C GLN A 123 -11.05 0.06 -1.52
N TRP A 124 -10.03 -0.80 -1.51
CA TRP A 124 -10.14 -2.22 -1.23
C TRP A 124 -8.88 -2.75 -0.58
N TRP A 125 -9.01 -3.73 0.29
CA TRP A 125 -7.98 -4.18 1.21
C TRP A 125 -6.64 -4.56 0.54
N ASP A 126 -6.65 -5.20 -0.62
CA ASP A 126 -5.44 -5.66 -1.33
C ASP A 126 -4.59 -4.50 -1.89
N LEU A 127 -5.23 -3.43 -2.38
CA LEU A 127 -4.56 -2.21 -2.83
C LEU A 127 -4.13 -1.33 -1.65
N VAL A 128 -5.00 -1.20 -0.64
CA VAL A 128 -4.74 -0.38 0.55
C VAL A 128 -3.59 -0.95 1.36
N ASP A 129 -3.55 -2.26 1.56
CA ASP A 129 -2.49 -2.92 2.34
C ASP A 129 -1.11 -2.76 1.67
N GLU A 130 -1.04 -2.93 0.36
CA GLU A 130 0.20 -2.73 -0.39
C GLU A 130 0.61 -1.24 -0.41
N THR A 131 -0.35 -0.30 -0.53
CA THR A 131 -0.09 1.14 -0.41
C THR A 131 0.41 1.49 1.00
N SER A 132 -0.11 0.85 2.04
CA SER A 132 0.33 1.07 3.43
C SER A 132 1.81 0.72 3.64
N HIS A 133 2.35 -0.24 2.91
CA HIS A 133 3.79 -0.51 2.90
C HIS A 133 4.59 0.65 2.29
N ALA A 134 4.08 1.31 1.25
CA ALA A 134 4.71 2.49 0.67
C ALA A 134 4.67 3.68 1.66
N VAL A 135 3.53 3.90 2.33
CA VAL A 135 3.42 4.86 3.44
C VAL A 135 4.45 4.55 4.54
N GLY A 136 4.63 3.27 4.86
CA GLY A 136 5.61 2.82 5.84
C GLY A 136 7.07 3.19 5.50
N LEU A 137 7.43 3.28 4.21
CA LEU A 137 8.75 3.77 3.82
C LEU A 137 8.97 5.22 4.26
N VAL A 138 7.95 6.06 4.11
CA VAL A 138 8.01 7.47 4.52
C VAL A 138 8.05 7.58 6.04
N VAL A 139 7.18 6.86 6.76
CA VAL A 139 7.13 6.87 8.23
C VAL A 139 8.45 6.45 8.84
N ARG A 140 9.12 5.44 8.27
CA ARG A 140 10.43 4.97 8.73
C ARG A 140 11.54 6.01 8.54
N GLY A 141 11.50 6.76 7.44
CA GLY A 141 12.51 7.76 7.08
C GLY A 141 12.30 9.12 7.74
N HIS A 142 11.09 9.43 8.14
CA HIS A 142 10.71 10.78 8.58
C HIS A 142 9.84 10.75 9.85
N PRO A 143 10.39 11.03 11.04
CA PRO A 143 9.61 11.11 12.29
C PRO A 143 8.41 12.08 12.20
N ALA A 144 8.53 13.14 11.41
CA ALA A 144 7.43 14.09 11.17
C ALA A 144 6.20 13.45 10.51
N ALA A 145 6.36 12.33 9.80
CA ALA A 145 5.24 11.60 9.20
C ALA A 145 4.28 11.02 10.24
N ALA A 146 4.74 10.78 11.49
CA ALA A 146 3.89 10.33 12.58
C ALA A 146 2.71 11.27 12.85
N ALA A 147 2.93 12.60 12.77
CA ALA A 147 1.86 13.57 12.90
C ALA A 147 0.79 13.42 11.80
N ARG A 148 1.20 13.15 10.56
CA ARG A 148 0.27 12.88 9.46
C ARG A 148 -0.51 11.59 9.68
N MET A 149 0.13 10.54 10.19
CA MET A 149 -0.54 9.25 10.50
C MET A 149 -1.57 9.41 11.61
N ARG A 150 -1.32 10.23 12.63
CA ARG A 150 -2.34 10.55 13.66
C ARG A 150 -3.55 11.26 13.07
N VAL A 151 -3.37 12.17 12.10
CA VAL A 151 -4.48 12.78 11.37
C VAL A 151 -5.24 11.74 10.55
N TRP A 152 -4.52 10.88 9.82
CA TRP A 152 -5.14 9.80 9.03
C TRP A 152 -5.89 8.77 9.89
N ALA A 153 -5.47 8.54 11.13
CA ALA A 153 -6.13 7.63 12.05
C ALA A 153 -7.56 8.05 12.41
N THR A 154 -7.93 9.32 12.20
CA THR A 154 -9.26 9.87 12.44
C THR A 154 -9.97 10.31 11.15
N ASP A 155 -9.45 9.95 9.98
CA ASP A 155 -10.01 10.31 8.69
C ASP A 155 -11.42 9.68 8.51
N PRO A 156 -12.40 10.37 7.90
CA PRO A 156 -13.71 9.80 7.60
C PRO A 156 -13.64 8.57 6.69
N ASP A 157 -12.64 8.49 5.79
CA ASP A 157 -12.42 7.33 4.95
C ASP A 157 -11.72 6.21 5.74
N MET A 158 -12.40 5.07 5.93
CA MET A 158 -11.85 3.94 6.66
C MET A 158 -10.58 3.35 6.04
N TRP A 159 -10.38 3.50 4.73
CA TRP A 159 -9.19 2.99 4.05
C TRP A 159 -7.95 3.82 4.37
N VAL A 160 -8.12 5.13 4.57
CA VAL A 160 -7.06 6.02 5.08
C VAL A 160 -6.75 5.67 6.53
N ARG A 161 -7.79 5.47 7.40
CA ARG A 161 -7.57 5.00 8.78
C ARG A 161 -6.87 3.65 8.82
N ARG A 162 -7.28 2.70 7.97
CA ARG A 162 -6.62 1.40 7.85
C ARG A 162 -5.14 1.54 7.52
N SER A 163 -4.78 2.41 6.59
CA SER A 163 -3.38 2.66 6.23
C SER A 163 -2.58 3.25 7.39
N ALA A 164 -3.15 4.17 8.17
CA ALA A 164 -2.50 4.71 9.36
C ALA A 164 -2.19 3.62 10.39
N ILE A 165 -3.10 2.64 10.57
CA ILE A 165 -2.87 1.50 11.49
C ILE A 165 -1.78 0.56 10.95
N LEU A 166 -1.71 0.35 9.62
CA LEU A 166 -0.81 -0.62 9.00
C LEU A 166 0.55 -0.05 8.59
N CYS A 167 0.75 1.28 8.66
CA CYS A 167 1.95 1.95 8.13
C CYS A 167 3.27 1.48 8.75
N GLN A 168 3.25 0.88 9.93
CA GLN A 168 4.45 0.39 10.60
C GLN A 168 4.66 -1.13 10.48
N LEU A 169 3.92 -1.82 9.61
CA LEU A 169 4.16 -3.25 9.37
C LEU A 169 5.63 -3.48 8.98
N GLN A 170 6.23 -4.51 9.58
CA GLN A 170 7.62 -4.92 9.36
C GLN A 170 8.69 -3.90 9.81
N HIS A 171 8.34 -2.87 10.58
CA HIS A 171 9.32 -1.95 11.17
C HIS A 171 10.13 -2.60 12.30
N LYS A 172 9.63 -3.69 12.89
CA LYS A 172 10.32 -4.46 13.94
C LYS A 172 10.73 -3.55 15.13
N ALA A 173 12.00 -3.58 15.52
CA ALA A 173 12.53 -2.72 16.59
C ALA A 173 12.48 -1.21 16.26
N GLY A 174 12.29 -0.84 15.00
CA GLY A 174 12.09 0.56 14.57
C GLY A 174 10.62 1.02 14.63
N THR A 175 9.71 0.23 15.19
CA THR A 175 8.32 0.64 15.41
C THR A 175 8.24 1.74 16.45
N ASP A 176 7.62 2.87 16.11
CA ASP A 176 7.21 3.92 17.05
C ASP A 176 5.98 3.43 17.82
N LEU A 177 6.18 3.04 19.08
CA LEU A 177 5.12 2.49 19.91
C LEU A 177 4.08 3.53 20.32
N ASP A 178 4.46 4.81 20.45
CA ASP A 178 3.54 5.88 20.75
C ASP A 178 2.58 6.12 19.56
N LEU A 179 3.11 6.08 18.34
CA LEU A 179 2.28 6.13 17.14
C LEU A 179 1.38 4.90 17.04
N LEU A 180 1.93 3.68 17.22
CA LEU A 180 1.16 2.45 17.13
C LEU A 180 0.00 2.43 18.14
N THR A 181 0.30 2.81 19.39
CA THR A 181 -0.69 2.95 20.47
C THR A 181 -1.79 3.93 20.07
N ASN A 182 -1.41 5.16 19.67
CA ASN A 182 -2.38 6.20 19.33
C ASN A 182 -3.32 5.80 18.19
N VAL A 183 -2.78 5.29 17.06
CA VAL A 183 -3.63 4.92 15.90
C VAL A 183 -4.56 3.75 16.21
N ILE A 184 -4.21 2.88 17.18
CA ILE A 184 -5.08 1.80 17.64
C ILE A 184 -6.14 2.33 18.60
N GLU A 185 -5.78 3.13 19.60
CA GLU A 185 -6.70 3.64 20.63
C GLU A 185 -7.85 4.44 20.02
N VAL A 186 -7.58 5.32 19.06
CA VAL A 186 -8.62 6.12 18.40
C VAL A 186 -9.55 5.29 17.50
N ASN A 187 -9.18 4.03 17.19
CA ASN A 187 -9.93 3.11 16.34
C ASN A 187 -10.36 1.82 17.06
N GLN A 188 -10.10 1.65 18.35
CA GLN A 188 -10.32 0.36 19.04
C GLN A 188 -11.79 -0.07 19.08
N GLU A 189 -12.71 0.89 19.09
CA GLU A 189 -14.17 0.67 19.12
C GLU A 189 -14.82 0.75 17.73
N ASP A 190 -14.03 0.98 16.67
CA ASP A 190 -14.55 1.07 15.30
C ASP A 190 -15.30 -0.22 14.93
N PRO A 191 -16.55 -0.14 14.44
CA PRO A 191 -17.35 -1.30 14.08
C PRO A 191 -16.90 -1.98 12.78
N GLU A 192 -16.08 -1.33 11.97
CA GLU A 192 -15.69 -1.80 10.66
C GLU A 192 -14.78 -3.04 10.73
N PHE A 193 -15.15 -4.08 9.98
CA PHE A 193 -14.41 -5.34 9.93
C PHE A 193 -12.93 -5.13 9.54
N PHE A 194 -12.69 -4.30 8.53
CA PHE A 194 -11.34 -4.07 8.00
C PHE A 194 -10.45 -3.28 8.97
N ILE A 195 -11.03 -2.42 9.81
CA ILE A 195 -10.30 -1.70 10.87
C ILE A 195 -9.94 -2.67 12.00
N ARG A 196 -10.90 -3.46 12.48
CA ARG A 196 -10.66 -4.47 13.52
C ARG A 196 -9.59 -5.48 13.10
N LYS A 197 -9.58 -5.89 11.82
CA LYS A 197 -8.54 -6.77 11.26
C LYS A 197 -7.19 -6.07 11.20
N ALA A 198 -7.14 -4.79 10.82
CA ALA A 198 -5.91 -4.02 10.76
C ALA A 198 -5.25 -3.90 12.13
N ILE A 199 -6.02 -3.56 13.17
CA ILE A 199 -5.53 -3.49 14.56
C ILE A 199 -4.90 -4.82 14.98
N GLY A 200 -5.63 -5.91 14.80
CA GLY A 200 -5.12 -7.23 15.16
C GLY A 200 -3.86 -7.62 14.37
N TRP A 201 -3.79 -7.25 13.10
CA TRP A 201 -2.62 -7.53 12.27
C TRP A 201 -1.40 -6.69 12.66
N ALA A 202 -1.56 -5.39 12.90
CA ALA A 202 -0.48 -4.51 13.34
C ALA A 202 0.13 -5.02 14.66
N LEU A 203 -0.69 -5.35 15.65
CA LEU A 203 -0.25 -5.94 16.91
C LEU A 203 0.43 -7.29 16.72
N ARG A 204 -0.12 -8.19 15.89
CA ARG A 204 0.48 -9.50 15.61
C ARG A 204 1.82 -9.39 14.88
N ASP A 205 1.98 -8.40 14.01
CA ASP A 205 3.26 -8.17 13.35
C ASP A 205 4.32 -7.72 14.36
N TYR A 206 3.97 -6.78 15.24
CA TYR A 206 4.86 -6.31 16.29
C TYR A 206 5.15 -7.39 17.35
N ALA A 207 4.22 -8.29 17.63
CA ALA A 207 4.41 -9.41 18.56
C ALA A 207 5.61 -10.31 18.22
N ARG A 208 6.07 -10.31 16.98
CA ARG A 208 7.31 -11.00 16.57
C ARG A 208 8.57 -10.31 17.08
N THR A 209 8.46 -9.06 17.48
CA THR A 209 9.55 -8.23 18.01
C THR A 209 9.47 -8.19 19.53
N ASP A 210 8.28 -7.93 20.07
CA ASP A 210 8.00 -7.87 21.51
C ASP A 210 6.60 -8.44 21.83
N GLY A 211 6.56 -9.73 22.10
CA GLY A 211 5.30 -10.43 22.41
C GLY A 211 4.75 -10.06 23.79
N ASP A 212 5.61 -9.74 24.74
CA ASP A 212 5.19 -9.38 26.11
C ASP A 212 4.55 -8.00 26.13
N TRP A 213 5.10 -7.05 25.38
CA TRP A 213 4.47 -5.75 25.18
C TRP A 213 3.05 -5.91 24.58
N VAL A 214 2.89 -6.75 23.56
CA VAL A 214 1.58 -6.97 22.93
C VAL A 214 0.60 -7.62 23.89
N ARG A 215 1.00 -8.59 24.73
CA ARG A 215 0.14 -9.17 25.78
C ARG A 215 -0.33 -8.10 26.76
N ALA A 216 0.61 -7.29 27.27
CA ALA A 216 0.31 -6.19 28.20
C ALA A 216 -0.63 -5.16 27.55
N PHE A 217 -0.35 -4.78 26.32
CA PHE A 217 -1.20 -3.86 25.56
C PHE A 217 -2.64 -4.36 25.43
N VAL A 218 -2.83 -5.62 24.98
CA VAL A 218 -4.17 -6.22 24.83
C VAL A 218 -4.90 -6.33 26.17
N GLN A 219 -4.19 -6.57 27.27
CA GLN A 219 -4.75 -6.62 28.61
C GLN A 219 -5.20 -5.23 29.08
N ALA A 220 -4.41 -4.20 28.80
CA ALA A 220 -4.68 -2.80 29.19
C ALA A 220 -5.82 -2.17 28.37
N HIS A 221 -6.16 -2.73 27.19
CA HIS A 221 -7.16 -2.17 26.28
C HIS A 221 -8.41 -3.06 26.17
N PRO A 222 -9.30 -3.07 27.20
CA PRO A 222 -10.53 -3.88 27.20
C PRO A 222 -11.53 -3.49 26.09
N GLY A 223 -11.42 -2.30 25.50
CA GLY A 223 -12.22 -1.84 24.37
C GLY A 223 -11.88 -2.51 23.03
N LEU A 224 -10.76 -3.20 22.90
CA LEU A 224 -10.42 -3.93 21.69
C LEU A 224 -11.48 -4.99 21.36
N SER A 225 -11.89 -5.05 20.09
CA SER A 225 -12.86 -6.05 19.63
C SER A 225 -12.35 -7.49 19.85
N PRO A 226 -13.25 -8.48 20.02
CA PRO A 226 -12.84 -9.89 20.10
C PRO A 226 -12.02 -10.35 18.89
N LEU A 227 -12.30 -9.80 17.70
CA LEU A 227 -11.54 -10.08 16.49
C LEU A 227 -10.11 -9.53 16.59
N SER A 228 -9.94 -8.27 16.98
CA SER A 228 -8.63 -7.63 17.13
C SER A 228 -7.77 -8.37 18.15
N ARG A 229 -8.32 -8.73 19.31
CA ARG A 229 -7.64 -9.51 20.35
C ARG A 229 -7.16 -10.87 19.83
N ARG A 230 -8.07 -11.65 19.21
CA ARG A 230 -7.73 -12.97 18.69
C ARG A 230 -6.64 -12.90 17.61
N GLU A 231 -6.70 -11.91 16.73
CA GLU A 231 -5.69 -11.73 15.68
C GLU A 231 -4.35 -11.27 16.26
N ALA A 232 -4.34 -10.37 17.24
CA ALA A 232 -3.12 -9.90 17.92
C ALA A 232 -2.35 -11.05 18.59
N LEU A 233 -3.07 -11.91 19.31
CA LEU A 233 -2.50 -12.99 20.13
C LEU A 233 -2.29 -14.30 19.38
N LYS A 234 -2.60 -14.38 18.10
CA LYS A 234 -2.65 -15.64 17.32
C LYS A 234 -1.32 -16.42 17.28
N ARG A 235 -0.20 -15.78 17.60
CA ARG A 235 1.16 -16.35 17.52
C ARG A 235 1.95 -16.20 18.83
N LEU A 236 1.27 -15.88 19.92
CA LEU A 236 1.85 -15.71 21.27
C LEU A 236 1.50 -16.86 22.18
#